data_a520d540e27d846cb95ed9951472f36e
#
_entry.id   a520d540e27d846cb95ed9951472f36e
#
_cell.length_a   1.000
_cell.length_b   1.000
_cell.length_c   1.000
_cell.angle_alpha   90.00
_cell.angle_beta   90.00
_cell.angle_gamma   90.00
#
_symmetry.space_group_name_H-M   'P 1'
#
loop_
_entity.id
_entity.type
_entity.pdbx_description
1 polymer ?
#
loop_
_entity_poly.entity_id
_entity_poly.type
_entity_poly.pdbx_seq_one_letter_code
_entity_poly.pdbx_strand_id
1 'polypeptide(L)'
;MINGLEALHRASRMDADTVYPQFFRLGQDQDRRALSDLLARDPSLTVCDAIEAQLTELVKSMDPSVKWDAATAGAAVSQHVGIMPLDEYGVWVYYLWSHRLVHMLDEKEFALVRTDRNRNKITRDEQAALATKRVGVVGLSVGQSVALCMTLERS
;
A
#
# COMPACT_ATOMS: atom_id res chain seq x y z
N MET A 1 -36.82 -4.11 24.51
CA MET A 1 -35.39 -3.85 24.84
C MET A 1 -34.39 -4.70 24.05
N ILE A 2 -34.83 -5.73 23.31
CA ILE A 2 -33.96 -6.64 22.50
C ILE A 2 -33.61 -6.04 21.14
N ASN A 3 -34.49 -5.22 20.54
CA ASN A 3 -34.28 -4.64 19.18
C ASN A 3 -33.08 -3.68 19.06
N GLY A 4 -32.63 -3.06 20.14
CA GLY A 4 -31.49 -2.13 20.10
C GLY A 4 -30.13 -2.84 19.99
N LEU A 5 -30.01 -4.01 20.64
CA LEU A 5 -28.78 -4.81 20.59
C LEU A 5 -28.58 -5.49 19.23
N GLU A 6 -29.66 -5.95 18.59
CA GLU A 6 -29.59 -6.52 17.25
C GLU A 6 -29.27 -5.45 16.17
N ALA A 7 -29.77 -4.22 16.35
CA ALA A 7 -29.42 -3.10 15.48
C ALA A 7 -27.93 -2.71 15.62
N LEU A 8 -27.41 -2.69 16.86
CA LEU A 8 -25.99 -2.45 17.15
C LEU A 8 -25.09 -3.57 16.60
N HIS A 9 -25.50 -4.83 16.72
CA HIS A 9 -24.78 -5.97 16.11
C HIS A 9 -24.82 -5.95 14.58
N ARG A 10 -25.90 -5.46 13.98
CA ARG A 10 -26.02 -5.32 12.52
C ARG A 10 -25.17 -4.14 12.03
N ALA A 11 -25.15 -3.01 12.74
CA ALA A 11 -24.26 -1.88 12.49
C ALA A 11 -22.79 -2.30 12.62
N SER A 12 -22.42 -3.04 13.67
CA SER A 12 -21.07 -3.56 13.86
C SER A 12 -20.61 -4.54 12.78
N ARG A 13 -21.53 -5.31 12.17
CA ARG A 13 -21.21 -6.16 11.00
C ARG A 13 -21.07 -5.37 9.71
N MET A 14 -21.81 -4.28 9.54
CA MET A 14 -21.62 -3.38 8.39
C MET A 14 -20.28 -2.63 8.49
N ASP A 15 -19.80 -2.32 9.69
CA ASP A 15 -18.48 -1.70 9.88
C ASP A 15 -17.30 -2.62 9.54
N ALA A 16 -17.47 -3.93 9.57
CA ALA A 16 -16.40 -4.85 9.20
C ALA A 16 -15.96 -4.68 7.73
N ASP A 17 -16.90 -4.43 6.82
CA ASP A 17 -16.59 -4.19 5.39
C ASP A 17 -15.93 -2.81 5.16
N THR A 18 -16.11 -1.85 6.09
CA THR A 18 -15.51 -0.51 6.00
C THR A 18 -14.07 -0.46 6.49
N VAL A 19 -13.58 -1.51 7.16
CA VAL A 19 -12.21 -1.59 7.68
C VAL A 19 -11.21 -2.05 6.62
N TYR A 20 -11.66 -2.76 5.58
CA TYR A 20 -10.77 -3.28 4.54
C TYR A 20 -10.62 -2.30 3.39
N PRO A 21 -9.38 -2.01 2.94
CA PRO A 21 -9.18 -1.20 1.75
C PRO A 21 -9.64 -1.94 0.50
N GLN A 22 -10.11 -1.18 -0.49
CA GLN A 22 -10.45 -1.72 -1.82
C GLN A 22 -9.27 -1.46 -2.76
N PHE A 23 -8.93 -2.47 -3.55
CA PHE A 23 -7.79 -2.42 -4.48
C PHE A 23 -8.30 -2.43 -5.92
N PHE A 24 -7.75 -1.56 -6.76
CA PHE A 24 -8.08 -1.47 -8.18
C PHE A 24 -6.79 -1.51 -9.01
N ARG A 25 -6.68 -2.48 -9.90
CA ARG A 25 -5.60 -2.61 -10.89
C ARG A 25 -6.12 -2.24 -12.26
N LEU A 26 -5.71 -1.07 -12.77
CA LEU A 26 -6.31 -0.52 -13.99
C LEU A 26 -5.98 -1.29 -15.27
N GLY A 27 -5.06 -2.24 -15.23
CA GLY A 27 -4.89 -3.24 -16.27
C GLY A 27 -6.07 -4.22 -16.40
N GLN A 28 -7.01 -4.23 -15.45
CA GLN A 28 -8.23 -5.03 -15.47
C GLN A 28 -9.45 -4.13 -15.74
N ASP A 29 -10.23 -4.44 -16.78
CA ASP A 29 -11.40 -3.64 -17.18
C ASP A 29 -12.43 -3.51 -16.06
N GLN A 30 -12.62 -4.55 -15.25
CA GLN A 30 -13.54 -4.53 -14.12
C GLN A 30 -13.13 -3.48 -13.09
N ASP A 31 -11.85 -3.47 -12.69
CA ASP A 31 -11.31 -2.54 -11.70
C ASP A 31 -11.32 -1.10 -12.22
N ARG A 32 -11.01 -0.92 -13.51
CA ARG A 32 -11.09 0.39 -14.19
C ARG A 32 -12.50 0.97 -14.13
N ARG A 33 -13.52 0.16 -14.42
CA ARG A 33 -14.93 0.58 -14.32
C ARG A 33 -15.31 0.89 -12.88
N ALA A 34 -14.96 0.00 -11.94
CA ALA A 34 -15.29 0.17 -10.53
C ALA A 34 -14.65 1.43 -9.93
N LEU A 35 -13.41 1.74 -10.29
CA LEU A 35 -12.73 2.99 -9.87
C LEU A 35 -13.41 4.21 -10.50
N SER A 36 -13.74 4.17 -11.78
CA SER A 36 -14.47 5.25 -12.45
C SER A 36 -15.82 5.54 -11.80
N ASP A 37 -16.57 4.48 -11.47
CA ASP A 37 -17.85 4.60 -10.77
C ASP A 37 -17.69 5.15 -9.35
N LEU A 38 -16.62 4.79 -8.65
CA LEU A 38 -16.29 5.33 -7.34
C LEU A 38 -16.04 6.85 -7.42
N LEU A 39 -15.20 7.29 -8.34
CA LEU A 39 -14.85 8.70 -8.53
C LEU A 39 -16.08 9.52 -8.97
N ALA A 40 -16.95 8.95 -9.81
CA ALA A 40 -18.18 9.62 -10.24
C ALA A 40 -19.20 9.77 -9.10
N ARG A 41 -19.28 8.78 -8.20
CA ARG A 41 -20.19 8.82 -7.03
C ARG A 41 -19.73 9.77 -5.94
N ASP A 42 -18.42 9.95 -5.82
CA ASP A 42 -17.82 10.69 -4.72
C ASP A 42 -16.74 11.66 -5.18
N PRO A 43 -17.15 12.84 -5.69
CA PRO A 43 -16.20 13.88 -6.13
C PRO A 43 -15.41 14.52 -5.00
N SER A 44 -15.79 14.28 -3.73
CA SER A 44 -15.10 14.83 -2.55
C SER A 44 -13.91 13.96 -2.09
N LEU A 45 -13.68 12.85 -2.76
CA LEU A 45 -12.62 11.90 -2.43
C LEU A 45 -11.24 12.56 -2.55
N THR A 46 -10.43 12.42 -1.51
CA THR A 46 -9.04 12.90 -1.56
C THR A 46 -8.18 11.91 -2.34
N VAL A 47 -7.70 12.33 -3.51
CA VAL A 47 -6.79 11.53 -4.35
C VAL A 47 -5.35 11.89 -4.02
N CYS A 48 -4.52 10.88 -3.77
CA CYS A 48 -3.10 11.00 -3.52
C CYS A 48 -2.33 10.09 -4.48
N ASP A 49 -1.68 10.67 -5.48
CA ASP A 49 -0.83 9.91 -6.39
C ASP A 49 0.62 9.93 -5.88
N ALA A 50 1.10 8.77 -5.43
CA ALA A 50 2.44 8.60 -4.89
C ALA A 50 3.33 7.74 -5.82
N ILE A 51 2.82 7.28 -6.97
CA ILE A 51 3.50 6.28 -7.80
C ILE A 51 4.84 6.74 -8.32
N GLU A 52 4.94 7.95 -8.86
CA GLU A 52 6.18 8.48 -9.44
C GLU A 52 7.29 8.65 -8.39
N ALA A 53 6.92 9.17 -7.21
CA ALA A 53 7.85 9.30 -6.09
C ALA A 53 8.34 7.93 -5.61
N GLN A 54 7.43 6.96 -5.49
CA GLN A 54 7.77 5.61 -5.06
C GLN A 54 8.61 4.86 -6.12
N LEU A 55 8.32 5.01 -7.41
CA LEU A 55 9.15 4.47 -8.49
C LEU A 55 10.57 5.04 -8.45
N THR A 56 10.69 6.33 -8.21
CA THR A 56 12.00 6.98 -8.05
C THR A 56 12.79 6.36 -6.89
N GLU A 57 12.15 6.12 -5.75
CA GLU A 57 12.82 5.44 -4.63
C GLU A 57 13.10 3.97 -4.94
N LEU A 58 12.24 3.30 -5.68
CA LEU A 58 12.44 1.92 -6.10
C LEU A 58 13.70 1.78 -6.95
N VAL A 59 13.85 2.56 -8.02
CA VAL A 59 15.02 2.47 -8.89
C VAL A 59 16.33 2.81 -8.17
N LYS A 60 16.29 3.78 -7.25
CA LYS A 60 17.43 4.08 -6.37
C LYS A 60 17.79 2.92 -5.45
N SER A 61 16.77 2.20 -4.95
CA SER A 61 16.98 1.05 -4.09
C SER A 61 17.57 -0.17 -4.82
N MET A 62 17.32 -0.28 -6.12
CA MET A 62 17.85 -1.36 -6.96
C MET A 62 19.36 -1.25 -7.18
N ASP A 63 19.87 -0.02 -7.35
CA ASP A 63 21.30 0.23 -7.49
C ASP A 63 21.77 1.38 -6.57
N PRO A 64 22.09 1.06 -5.32
CA PRO A 64 22.54 2.05 -4.33
C PRO A 64 23.95 2.57 -4.58
N SER A 65 24.71 2.00 -5.51
CA SER A 65 26.05 2.43 -5.85
C SER A 65 26.07 3.64 -6.78
N VAL A 66 24.98 3.88 -7.49
CA VAL A 66 24.82 4.99 -8.43
C VAL A 66 24.55 6.30 -7.69
N LYS A 67 25.22 7.36 -8.12
CA LYS A 67 24.88 8.72 -7.71
C LYS A 67 23.71 9.22 -8.55
N TRP A 68 22.53 9.13 -8.00
CA TRP A 68 21.29 9.49 -8.65
C TRP A 68 21.08 11.00 -8.64
N ASP A 69 20.84 11.57 -9.82
CA ASP A 69 20.23 12.88 -10.01
C ASP A 69 18.81 12.74 -10.57
N ALA A 70 18.09 13.84 -10.75
CA ALA A 70 16.71 13.80 -11.24
C ALA A 70 16.59 13.23 -12.66
N ALA A 71 17.56 13.49 -13.54
CA ALA A 71 17.53 13.06 -14.94
C ALA A 71 17.79 11.54 -15.05
N THR A 72 18.83 11.05 -14.38
CA THR A 72 19.18 9.62 -14.35
C THR A 72 18.11 8.79 -13.67
N ALA A 73 17.53 9.28 -12.58
CA ALA A 73 16.40 8.62 -11.91
C ALA A 73 15.16 8.58 -12.82
N GLY A 74 14.81 9.67 -13.50
CA GLY A 74 13.68 9.70 -14.43
C GLY A 74 13.86 8.74 -15.62
N ALA A 75 15.07 8.65 -16.18
CA ALA A 75 15.39 7.68 -17.24
C ALA A 75 15.25 6.23 -16.74
N ALA A 76 15.74 5.93 -15.54
CA ALA A 76 15.63 4.61 -14.94
C ALA A 76 14.18 4.23 -14.64
N VAL A 77 13.36 5.17 -14.15
CA VAL A 77 11.90 4.96 -13.96
C VAL A 77 11.25 4.66 -15.30
N SER A 78 11.52 5.44 -16.36
CA SER A 78 10.96 5.21 -17.68
C SER A 78 11.36 3.85 -18.24
N GLN A 79 12.60 3.42 -18.03
CA GLN A 79 13.08 2.09 -18.42
C GLN A 79 12.39 0.98 -17.64
N HIS A 80 12.17 1.17 -16.34
CA HIS A 80 11.55 0.19 -15.46
C HIS A 80 10.06 -0.02 -15.78
N VAL A 81 9.32 1.06 -15.97
CA VAL A 81 7.89 1.04 -16.32
C VAL A 81 7.66 0.55 -17.75
N GLY A 82 8.60 0.83 -18.66
CA GLY A 82 8.50 0.45 -20.07
C GLY A 82 7.39 1.21 -20.79
N ILE A 83 6.54 0.47 -21.51
CA ILE A 83 5.44 1.04 -22.33
C ILE A 83 4.12 1.16 -21.55
N MET A 84 4.08 0.72 -20.31
CA MET A 84 2.84 0.77 -19.50
C MET A 84 2.52 2.23 -19.14
N PRO A 85 1.27 2.67 -19.30
CA PRO A 85 0.84 3.98 -18.79
C PRO A 85 1.05 4.08 -17.28
N LEU A 86 1.51 5.22 -16.80
CA LEU A 86 1.88 5.38 -15.40
C LEU A 86 0.67 5.24 -14.45
N ASP A 87 -0.51 5.65 -14.90
CA ASP A 87 -1.77 5.50 -14.16
C ASP A 87 -2.26 4.05 -14.03
N GLU A 88 -1.77 3.16 -14.91
CA GLU A 88 -2.03 1.71 -14.84
C GLU A 88 -0.96 0.94 -14.05
N TYR A 89 0.19 1.56 -13.79
CA TYR A 89 1.28 0.94 -13.05
C TYR A 89 0.95 0.86 -11.56
N GLY A 90 1.26 -0.28 -10.93
CA GLY A 90 0.99 -0.47 -9.51
C GLY A 90 -0.49 -0.71 -9.19
N VAL A 91 -0.98 -0.06 -8.15
CA VAL A 91 -2.34 -0.27 -7.65
C VAL A 91 -2.95 1.01 -7.07
N TRP A 92 -4.23 1.19 -7.31
CA TRP A 92 -5.05 2.19 -6.65
C TRP A 92 -5.72 1.58 -5.43
N VAL A 93 -5.57 2.21 -4.26
CA VAL A 93 -6.10 1.71 -2.99
C VAL A 93 -7.05 2.73 -2.39
N TYR A 94 -8.31 2.34 -2.22
CA TYR A 94 -9.31 3.17 -1.55
C TYR A 94 -9.43 2.78 -0.08
N TYR A 95 -9.11 3.74 0.79
CA TYR A 95 -9.23 3.64 2.23
C TYR A 95 -10.56 4.28 2.67
N LEU A 96 -11.59 3.47 2.84
CA LEU A 96 -12.93 3.94 3.18
C LEU A 96 -12.97 4.80 4.43
N TRP A 97 -12.26 4.39 5.49
CA TRP A 97 -12.26 5.08 6.79
C TRP A 97 -11.58 6.45 6.78
N SER A 98 -10.71 6.73 5.85
CA SER A 98 -10.01 8.01 5.70
C SER A 98 -10.46 8.81 4.50
N HIS A 99 -11.40 8.26 3.69
CA HIS A 99 -11.92 8.88 2.48
C HIS A 99 -10.82 9.26 1.48
N ARG A 100 -9.83 8.37 1.32
CA ARG A 100 -8.65 8.59 0.48
C ARG A 100 -8.50 7.48 -0.54
N LEU A 101 -8.20 7.89 -1.76
CA LEU A 101 -7.74 7.04 -2.84
C LEU A 101 -6.25 7.30 -3.06
N VAL A 102 -5.43 6.26 -2.95
CA VAL A 102 -3.97 6.36 -3.05
C VAL A 102 -3.49 5.51 -4.22
N HIS A 103 -2.72 6.10 -5.11
CA HIS A 103 -2.00 5.39 -6.16
C HIS A 103 -0.58 5.08 -5.70
N MET A 104 -0.19 3.81 -5.73
CA MET A 104 1.07 3.36 -5.14
C MET A 104 1.60 2.09 -5.83
N LEU A 105 2.85 1.74 -5.55
CA LEU A 105 3.46 0.49 -6.00
C LEU A 105 2.66 -0.72 -5.53
N ASP A 106 2.65 -1.79 -6.33
CA ASP A 106 2.07 -3.06 -5.92
C ASP A 106 2.92 -3.72 -4.83
N GLU A 107 2.35 -4.68 -4.13
CA GLU A 107 2.85 -5.26 -2.88
C GLU A 107 4.35 -5.57 -2.89
N LYS A 108 4.83 -6.24 -3.94
CA LYS A 108 6.24 -6.68 -4.00
C LYS A 108 7.22 -5.51 -4.06
N GLU A 109 6.95 -4.55 -4.93
CA GLU A 109 7.82 -3.38 -5.11
C GLU A 109 7.69 -2.42 -3.94
N PHE A 110 6.47 -2.23 -3.43
CA PHE A 110 6.25 -1.46 -2.21
C PHE A 110 7.04 -2.02 -1.03
N ALA A 111 7.04 -3.36 -0.86
CA ALA A 111 7.82 -4.00 0.18
C ALA A 111 9.33 -3.78 0.01
N LEU A 112 9.86 -3.84 -1.24
CA LEU A 112 11.27 -3.56 -1.51
C LEU A 112 11.66 -2.15 -1.08
N VAL A 113 10.89 -1.13 -1.49
CA VAL A 113 11.14 0.26 -1.09
C VAL A 113 11.03 0.41 0.42
N ARG A 114 10.00 -0.18 1.02
CA ARG A 114 9.73 -0.04 2.44
C ARG A 114 10.82 -0.63 3.31
N THR A 115 11.38 -1.79 2.92
CA THR A 115 12.38 -2.53 3.68
C THR A 115 13.81 -2.23 3.24
N ASP A 116 14.01 -1.32 2.29
CA ASP A 116 15.32 -0.99 1.73
C ASP A 116 16.34 -0.57 2.80
N ARG A 117 15.93 0.17 3.81
CA ARG A 117 16.79 0.60 4.92
C ARG A 117 17.31 -0.54 5.79
N ASN A 118 16.70 -1.73 5.70
CA ASN A 118 17.10 -2.90 6.44
C ASN A 118 18.27 -3.66 5.80
N ARG A 119 18.60 -3.38 4.52
CA ARG A 119 19.63 -4.11 3.75
C ARG A 119 21.00 -4.19 4.43
N ASN A 120 21.33 -3.22 5.29
CA ASN A 120 22.59 -3.18 6.04
C ASN A 120 22.49 -3.85 7.42
N LYS A 121 21.31 -4.34 7.81
CA LYS A 121 21.04 -4.97 9.12
C LYS A 121 20.73 -6.44 8.97
N ILE A 122 19.92 -6.79 7.99
CA ILE A 122 19.47 -8.15 7.71
C ILE A 122 19.56 -8.43 6.21
N THR A 123 19.79 -9.68 5.86
CA THR A 123 19.80 -10.14 4.46
C THR A 123 18.38 -10.19 3.88
N ARG A 124 18.27 -10.29 2.56
CA ARG A 124 16.97 -10.49 1.89
C ARG A 124 16.29 -11.80 2.30
N ASP A 125 17.08 -12.86 2.55
CA ASP A 125 16.54 -14.16 2.98
C ASP A 125 16.00 -14.09 4.41
N GLU A 126 16.69 -13.37 5.31
CA GLU A 126 16.19 -13.10 6.65
C GLU A 126 14.92 -12.25 6.63
N GLN A 127 14.86 -11.22 5.78
CA GLN A 127 13.63 -10.41 5.60
C GLN A 127 12.47 -11.27 5.07
N ALA A 128 12.73 -12.16 4.12
CA ALA A 128 11.73 -13.08 3.60
C ALA A 128 11.26 -14.08 4.67
N ALA A 129 12.19 -14.58 5.49
CA ALA A 129 11.86 -15.46 6.62
C ALA A 129 11.00 -14.74 7.68
N LEU A 130 11.30 -13.47 7.99
CA LEU A 130 10.49 -12.65 8.90
C LEU A 130 9.07 -12.45 8.37
N ALA A 131 8.89 -12.18 7.09
CA ALA A 131 7.59 -11.98 6.45
C ALA A 131 6.66 -13.22 6.53
N THR A 132 7.19 -14.42 6.82
CA THR A 132 6.39 -15.64 7.02
C THR A 132 5.95 -15.84 8.47
N LYS A 133 6.47 -15.06 9.41
CA LYS A 133 6.17 -15.25 10.83
C LYS A 133 4.77 -14.72 11.17
N ARG A 134 4.14 -15.41 12.11
CA ARG A 134 2.89 -14.96 12.72
C ARG A 134 3.17 -14.60 14.17
N VAL A 135 2.98 -13.34 14.51
CA VAL A 135 3.28 -12.81 15.83
C VAL A 135 1.99 -12.37 16.50
N GLY A 136 1.73 -12.92 17.68
CA GLY A 136 0.64 -12.48 18.54
C GLY A 136 1.14 -11.41 19.54
N VAL A 137 0.48 -10.25 19.57
CA VAL A 137 0.77 -9.20 20.54
C VAL A 137 -0.34 -9.20 21.60
N VAL A 138 0.04 -9.48 22.85
CA VAL A 138 -0.90 -9.49 23.99
C VAL A 138 -0.78 -8.18 24.74
N GLY A 139 -1.89 -7.41 24.79
CA GLY A 139 -1.96 -6.10 25.38
C GLY A 139 -1.53 -4.97 24.44
N LEU A 140 -2.36 -3.93 24.35
CA LEU A 140 -2.19 -2.85 23.38
C LEU A 140 -1.59 -1.56 23.97
N SER A 141 -1.13 -1.55 25.21
CA SER A 141 -0.45 -0.38 25.79
C SER A 141 0.92 -0.20 25.10
N VAL A 142 1.96 -0.87 25.57
CA VAL A 142 3.28 -0.89 24.93
C VAL A 142 3.26 -1.76 23.65
N GLY A 143 2.46 -2.83 23.62
CA GLY A 143 2.33 -3.75 22.50
C GLY A 143 1.86 -3.10 21.21
N GLN A 144 1.12 -1.99 21.24
CA GLN A 144 0.72 -1.24 20.05
C GLN A 144 1.94 -0.72 19.27
N SER A 145 2.91 -0.14 19.95
CA SER A 145 4.12 0.38 19.31
C SER A 145 4.93 -0.75 18.69
N VAL A 146 5.03 -1.89 19.35
CA VAL A 146 5.72 -3.08 18.82
C VAL A 146 4.99 -3.61 17.58
N ALA A 147 3.67 -3.79 17.65
CA ALA A 147 2.86 -4.25 16.52
C ALA A 147 3.00 -3.33 15.31
N LEU A 148 2.98 -2.01 15.53
CA LEU A 148 3.17 -1.02 14.47
C LEU A 148 4.56 -1.14 13.83
N CYS A 149 5.63 -1.21 14.64
CA CYS A 149 6.98 -1.39 14.14
C CYS A 149 7.11 -2.68 13.32
N MET A 150 6.61 -3.81 13.81
CA MET A 150 6.65 -5.08 13.09
C MET A 150 5.90 -5.00 11.77
N THR A 151 4.71 -4.40 11.74
CA THR A 151 3.93 -4.20 10.50
C THR A 151 4.70 -3.33 9.51
N LEU A 152 5.35 -2.26 9.97
CA LEU A 152 6.14 -1.37 9.14
C LEU A 152 7.40 -2.04 8.57
N GLU A 153 7.99 -2.98 9.29
CA GLU A 153 9.15 -3.76 8.87
C GLU A 153 8.78 -5.06 8.13
N ARG A 154 7.48 -5.30 7.91
CA ARG A 154 6.97 -6.51 7.25
C ARG A 154 7.40 -7.81 7.96
N SER A 155 7.28 -7.83 9.28
CA SER A 155 7.56 -9.01 10.11
C SER A 155 6.28 -9.72 10.48
#